data_25f029397a4040d5cbdf0523394829b6
#
_entry.id   25f029397a4040d5cbdf0523394829b6
#
_cell.length_a   1.000
_cell.length_b   1.000
_cell.length_c   1.000
_cell.angle_alpha   90.00
_cell.angle_beta   90.00
_cell.angle_gamma   90.00
#
_symmetry.space_group_name_H-M   'P 1'
#
loop_
_entity.id
_entity.type
_entity.pdbx_description
1 polymer ?
#
loop_
_entity_poly.entity_id
_entity_poly.type
_entity_poly.pdbx_seq_one_letter_code
_entity_poly.pdbx_strand_id
1 'polypeptide(L)'
;MIGHQAEKLEELVASSSKAQQKKSKKTRFIAITSGKGGVGKSTISSNLAYTLSQQGLNVGIFDADIGLANLDVMFNVKIKKNILHVLKGEATVSDILIPITRNLILIPGESGDEILKYSDAALFERFMEEAQVLDKLDVMIIDTGAGIGEHIQMFLNAADDVIVVTVPDPAAITDAYATIKTIATLRNDVGMIMNQVKSEKEAHAVFDKIKKVALANIGPELDLKFVGKINSDPKVSTSVKQRALFSVLYPSSSAFKDIEEIVKVIVSNLERNMLVTSSESGLSGLFKRLIQHF
;
A
#
# COMPACT_ATOMS: atom_id res chain seq x y z
N MET A 1 42.75 11.46 -39.74
CA MET A 1 41.62 12.32 -39.29
C MET A 1 40.29 11.57 -39.08
N ILE A 2 40.19 10.32 -39.48
CA ILE A 2 38.94 9.52 -39.31
C ILE A 2 38.82 8.87 -37.90
N GLY A 3 39.95 8.58 -37.22
CA GLY A 3 39.94 7.94 -35.89
C GLY A 3 39.39 8.81 -34.77
N HIS A 4 39.58 10.13 -34.83
CA HIS A 4 39.14 11.06 -33.76
C HIS A 4 37.64 11.38 -33.77
N GLN A 5 36.96 11.15 -34.90
CA GLN A 5 35.50 11.31 -35.00
C GLN A 5 34.76 10.07 -34.49
N ALA A 6 35.30 8.88 -34.68
CA ALA A 6 34.73 7.64 -34.16
C ALA A 6 34.81 7.60 -32.61
N GLU A 7 35.94 7.98 -32.02
CA GLU A 7 36.13 8.07 -30.58
C GLU A 7 35.20 9.06 -29.92
N LYS A 8 34.94 10.22 -30.55
CA LYS A 8 34.00 11.24 -30.06
C LYS A 8 32.55 10.82 -30.20
N LEU A 9 32.22 9.96 -31.19
CA LEU A 9 30.89 9.36 -31.32
C LEU A 9 30.66 8.28 -30.25
N GLU A 10 31.66 7.46 -29.97
CA GLU A 10 31.61 6.47 -28.87
C GLU A 10 31.46 7.12 -27.49
N GLU A 11 32.17 8.22 -27.22
CA GLU A 11 31.99 8.99 -25.99
C GLU A 11 30.60 9.64 -25.90
N LEU A 12 30.05 10.16 -27.00
CA LEU A 12 28.69 10.71 -27.04
C LEU A 12 27.65 9.62 -26.89
N VAL A 13 27.83 8.44 -27.46
CA VAL A 13 26.93 7.28 -27.25
C VAL A 13 27.06 6.75 -25.84
N ALA A 14 28.26 6.68 -25.28
CA ALA A 14 28.47 6.26 -23.88
C ALA A 14 27.95 7.29 -22.87
N SER A 15 28.04 8.58 -23.18
CA SER A 15 27.46 9.64 -22.32
C SER A 15 25.94 9.74 -22.46
N SER A 16 25.37 9.53 -23.64
CA SER A 16 23.91 9.46 -23.84
C SER A 16 23.30 8.20 -23.24
N SER A 17 23.98 7.05 -23.30
CA SER A 17 23.53 5.83 -22.60
C SER A 17 23.68 5.92 -21.08
N LYS A 18 24.65 6.67 -20.55
CA LYS A 18 24.73 6.98 -19.11
C LYS A 18 23.70 8.02 -18.65
N ALA A 19 23.28 8.94 -19.52
CA ALA A 19 22.21 9.89 -19.23
C ALA A 19 20.80 9.26 -19.28
N GLN A 20 20.60 8.17 -20.03
CA GLN A 20 19.34 7.42 -20.10
C GLN A 20 19.19 6.34 -19.03
N GLN A 21 20.21 6.02 -18.25
CA GLN A 21 20.11 5.14 -17.08
C GLN A 21 19.96 5.90 -15.75
N LYS A 22 19.15 6.96 -15.68
CA LYS A 22 18.38 7.19 -14.47
C LYS A 22 17.32 6.07 -14.44
N LYS A 23 17.65 4.94 -13.79
CA LYS A 23 16.66 3.91 -13.42
C LYS A 23 15.47 4.66 -12.83
N SER A 24 14.34 4.69 -13.51
CA SER A 24 13.11 5.20 -12.95
C SER A 24 12.85 4.33 -11.71
N LYS A 25 12.92 4.95 -10.54
CA LYS A 25 12.69 4.28 -9.27
C LYS A 25 11.23 3.83 -9.31
N LYS A 26 10.97 2.54 -9.29
CA LYS A 26 9.64 1.98 -9.41
C LYS A 26 8.88 2.21 -8.10
N THR A 27 7.70 2.82 -8.15
CA THR A 27 6.79 2.89 -7.01
C THR A 27 6.37 1.49 -6.58
N ARG A 28 6.53 1.16 -5.29
CA ARG A 28 6.07 -0.11 -4.71
C ARG A 28 4.67 0.04 -4.15
N PHE A 29 3.74 -0.81 -4.56
CA PHE A 29 2.35 -0.81 -4.12
C PHE A 29 2.15 -1.85 -3.02
N ILE A 30 1.73 -1.41 -1.84
CA ILE A 30 1.47 -2.25 -0.67
C ILE A 30 -0.01 -2.15 -0.32
N ALA A 31 -0.78 -3.20 -0.57
CA ALA A 31 -2.17 -3.28 -0.16
C ALA A 31 -2.27 -3.78 1.29
N ILE A 32 -3.00 -3.04 2.12
CA ILE A 32 -3.29 -3.41 3.50
C ILE A 32 -4.77 -3.75 3.59
N THR A 33 -5.06 -5.00 3.98
CA THR A 33 -6.41 -5.53 4.06
C THR A 33 -6.68 -6.23 5.39
N SER A 34 -7.93 -6.61 5.62
CA SER A 34 -8.35 -7.39 6.80
C SER A 34 -9.62 -8.18 6.51
N GLY A 35 -9.79 -9.32 7.14
CA GLY A 35 -11.02 -10.10 7.03
C GLY A 35 -12.20 -9.48 7.78
N LYS A 36 -11.94 -8.66 8.81
CA LYS A 36 -12.95 -8.07 9.69
C LYS A 36 -12.78 -6.57 9.81
N GLY A 37 -13.87 -5.82 9.82
CA GLY A 37 -13.86 -4.39 10.13
C GLY A 37 -13.45 -4.12 11.58
N GLY A 38 -12.86 -2.96 11.83
CA GLY A 38 -12.50 -2.54 13.19
C GLY A 38 -11.21 -3.13 13.77
N VAL A 39 -10.44 -3.95 13.02
CA VAL A 39 -9.15 -4.49 13.48
C VAL A 39 -8.02 -3.45 13.49
N GLY A 40 -8.28 -2.22 13.07
CA GLY A 40 -7.31 -1.12 13.06
C GLY A 40 -6.54 -0.94 11.76
N LYS A 41 -7.00 -1.50 10.65
CA LYS A 41 -6.37 -1.42 9.33
C LYS A 41 -5.99 0.02 8.95
N SER A 42 -6.96 0.95 8.82
CA SER A 42 -6.72 2.34 8.41
C SER A 42 -5.85 3.11 9.40
N THR A 43 -5.95 2.80 10.71
CA THR A 43 -5.05 3.34 11.73
C THR A 43 -3.61 2.89 11.49
N ILE A 44 -3.40 1.63 11.13
CA ILE A 44 -2.06 1.10 10.80
C ILE A 44 -1.57 1.70 9.49
N SER A 45 -2.38 1.68 8.42
CA SER A 45 -2.04 2.22 7.10
C SER A 45 -1.58 3.68 7.19
N SER A 46 -2.32 4.54 7.89
CA SER A 46 -2.00 5.96 8.05
C SER A 46 -0.72 6.19 8.84
N ASN A 47 -0.50 5.44 9.95
CA ASN A 47 0.71 5.59 10.75
C ASN A 47 1.94 4.98 10.06
N LEU A 48 1.81 3.89 9.29
CA LEU A 48 2.87 3.35 8.44
C LEU A 48 3.26 4.35 7.35
N ALA A 49 2.28 4.92 6.63
CA ALA A 49 2.53 5.91 5.59
C ALA A 49 3.28 7.14 6.14
N TYR A 50 2.84 7.65 7.28
CA TYR A 50 3.51 8.75 7.95
C TYR A 50 4.94 8.37 8.34
N THR A 51 5.15 7.24 9.00
CA THR A 51 6.47 6.84 9.48
C THR A 51 7.44 6.55 8.34
N LEU A 52 6.99 5.92 7.24
CA LEU A 52 7.78 5.76 6.00
C LEU A 52 8.20 7.12 5.42
N SER A 53 7.29 8.10 5.42
CA SER A 53 7.61 9.47 4.93
C SER A 53 8.66 10.18 5.80
N GLN A 54 8.70 9.89 7.10
CA GLN A 54 9.72 10.42 8.01
C GLN A 54 11.10 9.80 7.78
N GLN A 55 11.16 8.62 7.14
CA GLN A 55 12.43 8.00 6.69
C GLN A 55 12.94 8.60 5.36
N GLY A 56 12.29 9.65 4.86
CA GLY A 56 12.68 10.35 3.63
C GLY A 56 12.15 9.74 2.35
N LEU A 57 11.28 8.73 2.42
CA LEU A 57 10.58 8.17 1.26
C LEU A 57 9.43 9.09 0.83
N ASN A 58 9.22 9.21 -0.48
CA ASN A 58 8.02 9.84 -1.03
C ASN A 58 6.88 8.82 -1.00
N VAL A 59 5.89 9.06 -0.17
CA VAL A 59 4.81 8.11 0.12
C VAL A 59 3.48 8.64 -0.36
N GLY A 60 2.73 7.81 -1.07
CA GLY A 60 1.30 7.98 -1.28
C GLY A 60 0.50 7.07 -0.37
N ILE A 61 -0.65 7.51 0.08
CA ILE A 61 -1.66 6.65 0.67
C ILE A 61 -2.97 6.81 -0.08
N PHE A 62 -3.51 5.71 -0.59
CA PHE A 62 -4.74 5.65 -1.35
C PHE A 62 -5.86 5.06 -0.49
N ASP A 63 -6.95 5.81 -0.33
CA ASP A 63 -8.14 5.36 0.39
C ASP A 63 -9.04 4.56 -0.56
N ALA A 64 -8.96 3.23 -0.45
CA ALA A 64 -9.75 2.30 -1.25
C ALA A 64 -10.91 1.67 -0.45
N ASP A 65 -11.27 2.22 0.72
CA ASP A 65 -12.39 1.74 1.54
C ASP A 65 -13.72 2.36 1.05
N ILE A 66 -14.65 1.51 0.67
CA ILE A 66 -15.92 1.89 0.06
C ILE A 66 -16.85 2.50 1.12
N GLY A 67 -17.25 3.76 0.93
CA GLY A 67 -18.34 4.39 1.68
C GLY A 67 -18.05 4.74 3.13
N LEU A 68 -16.87 4.40 3.64
CA LEU A 68 -16.40 4.72 4.99
C LEU A 68 -14.96 5.27 4.93
N ALA A 69 -14.75 6.29 4.07
CA ALA A 69 -13.48 7.01 4.04
C ALA A 69 -13.09 7.40 5.47
N ASN A 70 -11.99 6.83 5.97
CA ASN A 70 -11.52 7.04 7.33
C ASN A 70 -10.20 7.80 7.38
N LEU A 71 -9.50 7.89 6.25
CA LEU A 71 -8.18 8.52 6.19
C LEU A 71 -8.26 10.04 6.31
N ASP A 72 -9.33 10.67 5.81
CA ASP A 72 -9.61 12.09 6.01
C ASP A 72 -9.73 12.45 7.50
N VAL A 73 -10.40 11.56 8.26
CA VAL A 73 -10.53 11.69 9.71
C VAL A 73 -9.17 11.52 10.40
N MET A 74 -8.39 10.51 9.99
CA MET A 74 -7.08 10.22 10.57
C MET A 74 -6.06 11.34 10.35
N PHE A 75 -6.08 11.94 9.16
CA PHE A 75 -5.20 13.06 8.81
C PHE A 75 -5.79 14.43 9.11
N ASN A 76 -7.05 14.48 9.59
CA ASN A 76 -7.80 15.71 9.87
C ASN A 76 -7.83 16.68 8.68
N VAL A 77 -8.12 16.15 7.49
CA VAL A 77 -8.22 16.91 6.25
C VAL A 77 -9.65 16.87 5.69
N LYS A 78 -9.95 17.78 4.76
CA LYS A 78 -11.24 17.80 4.06
C LYS A 78 -11.05 17.33 2.62
N ILE A 79 -11.75 16.29 2.23
CA ILE A 79 -11.81 15.81 0.85
C ILE A 79 -12.87 16.64 0.11
N LYS A 80 -12.49 17.25 -1.01
CA LYS A 80 -13.41 17.98 -1.90
C LYS A 80 -13.71 17.20 -3.17
N LYS A 81 -12.72 16.51 -3.70
CA LYS A 81 -12.77 15.71 -4.91
C LYS A 81 -12.00 14.41 -4.66
N ASN A 82 -12.34 13.38 -5.39
CA ASN A 82 -11.74 12.06 -5.31
C ASN A 82 -11.46 11.51 -6.71
N ILE A 83 -10.96 10.29 -6.81
CA ILE A 83 -10.61 9.65 -8.08
C ILE A 83 -11.78 9.56 -9.06
N LEU A 84 -13.02 9.44 -8.58
CA LEU A 84 -14.21 9.38 -9.43
C LEU A 84 -14.41 10.69 -10.22
N HIS A 85 -14.12 11.84 -9.63
CA HIS A 85 -14.17 13.13 -10.34
C HIS A 85 -13.13 13.19 -11.46
N VAL A 86 -11.96 12.56 -11.27
CA VAL A 86 -10.95 12.48 -12.34
C VAL A 86 -11.44 11.57 -13.47
N LEU A 87 -11.98 10.40 -13.14
CA LEU A 87 -12.53 9.45 -14.11
C LEU A 87 -13.73 10.01 -14.87
N LYS A 88 -14.51 10.91 -14.27
CA LYS A 88 -15.60 11.64 -14.95
C LYS A 88 -15.11 12.84 -15.77
N GLY A 89 -13.82 13.17 -15.73
CA GLY A 89 -13.28 14.36 -16.37
C GLY A 89 -13.60 15.69 -15.66
N GLU A 90 -14.09 15.65 -14.43
CA GLU A 90 -14.46 16.80 -13.60
C GLU A 90 -13.30 17.38 -12.80
N ALA A 91 -12.16 16.66 -12.79
CA ALA A 91 -10.94 17.02 -12.09
C ALA A 91 -9.71 16.46 -12.80
N THR A 92 -8.53 17.01 -12.50
CA THR A 92 -7.23 16.39 -12.82
C THR A 92 -6.75 15.54 -11.66
N VAL A 93 -5.79 14.64 -11.89
CA VAL A 93 -5.14 13.89 -10.80
C VAL A 93 -4.53 14.85 -9.78
N SER A 94 -3.92 15.94 -10.22
CA SER A 94 -3.33 16.95 -9.32
C SER A 94 -4.36 17.64 -8.41
N ASP A 95 -5.61 17.80 -8.87
CA ASP A 95 -6.69 18.43 -8.09
C ASP A 95 -7.14 17.62 -6.88
N ILE A 96 -6.91 16.31 -6.90
CA ILE A 96 -7.35 15.39 -5.85
C ILE A 96 -6.23 15.06 -4.84
N LEU A 97 -4.97 15.40 -5.14
CA LEU A 97 -3.86 15.12 -4.24
C LEU A 97 -3.91 16.03 -3.02
N ILE A 98 -3.96 15.43 -1.83
CA ILE A 98 -3.97 16.17 -0.58
C ILE A 98 -2.59 16.01 0.09
N PRO A 99 -1.74 17.06 0.14
CA PRO A 99 -0.47 16.99 0.83
C PRO A 99 -0.69 16.92 2.35
N ILE A 100 -0.17 15.87 2.99
CA ILE A 100 -0.22 15.68 4.44
C ILE A 100 1.09 16.19 5.07
N THR A 101 2.22 15.81 4.50
CA THR A 101 3.54 16.32 4.84
C THR A 101 4.32 16.62 3.56
N ARG A 102 5.59 17.07 3.68
CA ARG A 102 6.46 17.26 2.51
C ARG A 102 6.58 16.01 1.64
N ASN A 103 6.59 14.83 2.28
CA ASN A 103 6.85 13.54 1.62
C ASN A 103 5.67 12.56 1.73
N LEU A 104 4.47 13.02 2.13
CA LEU A 104 3.27 12.19 2.23
C LEU A 104 2.09 12.89 1.58
N ILE A 105 1.45 12.21 0.64
CA ILE A 105 0.21 12.64 0.01
C ILE A 105 -0.91 11.63 0.25
N LEU A 106 -2.12 12.12 0.49
CA LEU A 106 -3.34 11.32 0.49
C LEU A 106 -4.01 11.44 -0.89
N ILE A 107 -4.40 10.32 -1.43
CA ILE A 107 -5.18 10.20 -2.66
C ILE A 107 -6.56 9.68 -2.25
N PRO A 108 -7.59 10.53 -2.26
CA PRO A 108 -8.94 10.11 -1.96
C PRO A 108 -9.46 9.17 -3.04
N GLY A 109 -9.76 7.96 -2.65
CA GLY A 109 -10.35 6.95 -3.51
C GLY A 109 -11.87 7.03 -3.58
N GLU A 110 -12.43 6.04 -4.24
CA GLU A 110 -13.86 5.74 -4.29
C GLU A 110 -14.00 4.22 -4.38
N SER A 111 -15.23 3.72 -4.33
CA SER A 111 -15.47 2.29 -4.45
C SER A 111 -14.92 1.74 -5.77
N GLY A 112 -14.33 0.54 -5.71
CA GLY A 112 -13.88 -0.15 -6.92
C GLY A 112 -15.02 -0.33 -7.94
N ASP A 113 -16.23 -0.63 -7.47
CA ASP A 113 -17.44 -0.76 -8.31
C ASP A 113 -17.80 0.54 -9.02
N GLU A 114 -17.65 1.69 -8.35
CA GLU A 114 -17.84 3.00 -8.97
C GLU A 114 -16.75 3.32 -9.99
N ILE A 115 -15.50 3.02 -9.66
CA ILE A 115 -14.35 3.20 -10.57
C ILE A 115 -14.57 2.40 -11.85
N LEU A 116 -15.05 1.16 -11.75
CA LEU A 116 -15.29 0.28 -12.90
C LEU A 116 -16.44 0.74 -13.79
N LYS A 117 -17.50 1.32 -13.24
CA LYS A 117 -18.62 1.86 -14.04
C LYS A 117 -18.22 2.98 -14.99
N TYR A 118 -17.13 3.70 -14.68
CA TYR A 118 -16.62 4.82 -15.47
C TYR A 118 -15.36 4.47 -16.25
N SER A 119 -15.15 3.20 -16.60
CA SER A 119 -14.03 2.73 -17.42
C SER A 119 -14.23 3.02 -18.93
N ASP A 120 -14.56 4.27 -19.29
CA ASP A 120 -14.42 4.77 -20.65
C ASP A 120 -12.93 4.77 -21.02
N ALA A 121 -12.57 4.12 -22.12
CA ALA A 121 -11.17 3.93 -22.51
C ALA A 121 -10.42 5.26 -22.67
N ALA A 122 -11.06 6.31 -23.20
CA ALA A 122 -10.43 7.61 -23.41
C ALA A 122 -10.22 8.36 -22.09
N LEU A 123 -11.19 8.31 -21.17
CA LEU A 123 -11.05 8.90 -19.83
C LEU A 123 -10.00 8.17 -19.01
N PHE A 124 -9.89 6.86 -19.21
CA PHE A 124 -8.90 6.05 -18.56
C PHE A 124 -7.48 6.32 -19.09
N GLU A 125 -7.29 6.43 -20.40
CA GLU A 125 -6.00 6.83 -20.99
C GLU A 125 -5.54 8.19 -20.44
N ARG A 126 -6.44 9.16 -20.41
CA ARG A 126 -6.16 10.47 -19.82
C ARG A 126 -5.77 10.36 -18.33
N PHE A 127 -6.51 9.59 -17.54
CA PHE A 127 -6.14 9.34 -16.15
C PHE A 127 -4.74 8.73 -16.03
N MET A 128 -4.40 7.79 -16.91
CA MET A 128 -3.09 7.13 -16.93
C MET A 128 -1.96 8.11 -17.26
N GLU A 129 -2.18 9.05 -18.19
CA GLU A 129 -1.21 10.10 -18.49
C GLU A 129 -1.03 11.06 -17.31
N GLU A 130 -2.13 11.51 -16.71
CA GLU A 130 -2.11 12.40 -15.57
C GLU A 130 -1.51 11.73 -14.31
N ALA A 131 -1.70 10.42 -14.14
CA ALA A 131 -1.18 9.66 -13.01
C ALA A 131 0.36 9.55 -13.00
N GLN A 132 1.06 9.89 -14.09
CA GLN A 132 2.52 9.95 -14.15
C GLN A 132 3.11 10.93 -13.12
N VAL A 133 2.36 11.91 -12.66
CA VAL A 133 2.79 12.81 -11.57
C VAL A 133 3.10 12.03 -10.28
N LEU A 134 2.49 10.86 -10.10
CA LEU A 134 2.66 9.97 -8.96
C LEU A 134 3.83 8.97 -9.13
N ASP A 135 4.47 8.91 -10.29
CA ASP A 135 5.65 8.07 -10.53
C ASP A 135 6.89 8.52 -9.74
N LYS A 136 6.80 9.66 -9.05
CA LYS A 136 7.83 10.14 -8.12
C LYS A 136 7.75 9.50 -6.74
N LEU A 137 6.70 8.74 -6.45
CA LEU A 137 6.54 8.05 -5.19
C LEU A 137 7.47 6.84 -5.10
N ASP A 138 8.01 6.61 -3.92
CA ASP A 138 8.78 5.40 -3.61
C ASP A 138 7.83 4.26 -3.19
N VAL A 139 6.78 4.60 -2.44
CA VAL A 139 5.80 3.67 -1.90
C VAL A 139 4.40 4.25 -2.03
N MET A 140 3.44 3.39 -2.41
CA MET A 140 2.02 3.66 -2.34
C MET A 140 1.37 2.64 -1.41
N ILE A 141 0.81 3.09 -0.30
CA ILE A 141 -0.03 2.26 0.57
C ILE A 141 -1.46 2.34 0.07
N ILE A 142 -2.10 1.19 -0.13
CA ILE A 142 -3.51 1.08 -0.50
C ILE A 142 -4.26 0.57 0.73
N ASP A 143 -5.04 1.44 1.36
CA ASP A 143 -5.93 1.08 2.48
C ASP A 143 -7.24 0.55 1.92
N THR A 144 -7.41 -0.77 1.86
CA THR A 144 -8.59 -1.38 1.27
C THR A 144 -9.75 -1.45 2.26
N GLY A 145 -10.95 -1.76 1.82
CA GLY A 145 -12.03 -2.18 2.70
C GLY A 145 -11.73 -3.49 3.45
N ALA A 146 -12.59 -3.86 4.38
CA ALA A 146 -12.54 -5.14 5.06
C ALA A 146 -13.31 -6.21 4.27
N GLY A 147 -12.88 -7.47 4.36
CA GLY A 147 -13.53 -8.61 3.73
C GLY A 147 -12.84 -9.11 2.45
N ILE A 148 -13.61 -9.77 1.60
CA ILE A 148 -13.12 -10.51 0.41
C ILE A 148 -13.91 -10.19 -0.86
N GLY A 149 -14.60 -9.04 -0.91
CA GLY A 149 -15.36 -8.61 -2.07
C GLY A 149 -14.50 -8.45 -3.33
N GLU A 150 -15.09 -8.58 -4.52
CA GLU A 150 -14.38 -8.51 -5.80
C GLU A 150 -13.57 -7.21 -5.95
N HIS A 151 -14.15 -6.08 -5.57
CA HIS A 151 -13.48 -4.77 -5.57
C HIS A 151 -12.22 -4.73 -4.68
N ILE A 152 -12.21 -5.48 -3.54
CA ILE A 152 -11.01 -5.60 -2.69
C ILE A 152 -9.98 -6.48 -3.38
N GLN A 153 -10.40 -7.64 -3.91
CA GLN A 153 -9.52 -8.57 -4.61
C GLN A 153 -8.78 -7.90 -5.77
N MET A 154 -9.43 -6.98 -6.48
CA MET A 154 -8.84 -6.18 -7.53
C MET A 154 -7.58 -5.43 -7.04
N PHE A 155 -7.67 -4.70 -5.91
CA PHE A 155 -6.51 -4.01 -5.34
C PHE A 155 -5.45 -4.97 -4.82
N LEU A 156 -5.85 -6.09 -4.22
CA LEU A 156 -4.92 -7.10 -3.71
C LEU A 156 -4.12 -7.78 -4.83
N ASN A 157 -4.74 -7.99 -5.97
CA ASN A 157 -4.10 -8.58 -7.15
C ASN A 157 -3.13 -7.60 -7.83
N ALA A 158 -3.52 -6.33 -7.91
CA ALA A 158 -2.72 -5.30 -8.54
C ALA A 158 -1.50 -4.85 -7.70
N ALA A 159 -1.54 -5.03 -6.38
CA ALA A 159 -0.46 -4.64 -5.48
C ALA A 159 0.79 -5.52 -5.61
N ASP A 160 1.96 -4.93 -5.35
CA ASP A 160 3.23 -5.68 -5.31
C ASP A 160 3.35 -6.51 -4.02
N ASP A 161 2.85 -5.99 -2.89
CA ASP A 161 2.79 -6.68 -1.60
C ASP A 161 1.37 -6.62 -1.03
N VAL A 162 0.96 -7.67 -0.35
CA VAL A 162 -0.31 -7.73 0.38
C VAL A 162 -0.05 -8.03 1.84
N ILE A 163 -0.61 -7.21 2.73
CA ILE A 163 -0.51 -7.36 4.18
C ILE A 163 -1.91 -7.51 4.78
N VAL A 164 -2.15 -8.62 5.46
CA VAL A 164 -3.38 -8.88 6.20
C VAL A 164 -3.21 -8.45 7.64
N VAL A 165 -4.09 -7.56 8.12
CA VAL A 165 -4.15 -7.13 9.52
C VAL A 165 -5.22 -7.93 10.25
N THR A 166 -4.88 -8.45 11.42
CA THR A 166 -5.82 -9.13 12.30
C THR A 166 -5.52 -8.84 13.78
N VAL A 167 -6.43 -9.27 14.66
CA VAL A 167 -6.31 -9.15 16.13
C VAL A 167 -6.46 -10.53 16.77
N PRO A 168 -6.02 -10.75 18.05
CA PRO A 168 -6.11 -12.04 18.72
C PRO A 168 -7.54 -12.38 19.21
N ASP A 169 -8.53 -12.09 18.39
CA ASP A 169 -9.94 -12.42 18.61
C ASP A 169 -10.33 -13.61 17.73
N PRO A 170 -11.04 -14.64 18.27
CA PRO A 170 -11.37 -15.85 17.51
C PRO A 170 -12.08 -15.59 16.19
N ALA A 171 -13.04 -14.65 16.13
CA ALA A 171 -13.73 -14.32 14.91
C ALA A 171 -12.79 -13.64 13.90
N ALA A 172 -11.98 -12.67 14.35
CA ALA A 172 -11.00 -12.00 13.50
C ALA A 172 -9.94 -12.97 12.94
N ILE A 173 -9.52 -13.97 13.71
CA ILE A 173 -8.60 -15.03 13.26
C ILE A 173 -9.24 -15.86 12.15
N THR A 174 -10.52 -16.23 12.29
CA THR A 174 -11.27 -16.99 11.29
C THR A 174 -11.44 -16.19 10.00
N ASP A 175 -11.80 -14.92 10.12
CA ASP A 175 -11.97 -14.00 8.98
C ASP A 175 -10.63 -13.73 8.27
N ALA A 176 -9.53 -13.58 9.05
CA ALA A 176 -8.18 -13.46 8.48
C ALA A 176 -7.78 -14.71 7.68
N TYR A 177 -8.07 -15.92 8.20
CA TYR A 177 -7.82 -17.14 7.46
C TYR A 177 -8.64 -17.21 6.17
N ALA A 178 -9.94 -16.84 6.20
CA ALA A 178 -10.77 -16.79 4.99
C ALA A 178 -10.20 -15.80 3.96
N THR A 179 -9.74 -14.64 4.41
CA THR A 179 -9.08 -13.63 3.55
C THR A 179 -7.80 -14.19 2.93
N ILE A 180 -6.93 -14.83 3.71
CA ILE A 180 -5.70 -15.46 3.22
C ILE A 180 -6.01 -16.54 2.19
N LYS A 181 -7.03 -17.37 2.44
CA LYS A 181 -7.47 -18.40 1.50
C LYS A 181 -7.92 -17.82 0.16
N THR A 182 -8.65 -16.71 0.18
CA THR A 182 -9.04 -15.98 -1.04
C THR A 182 -7.82 -15.37 -1.74
N ILE A 183 -6.92 -14.73 -1.01
CA ILE A 183 -5.68 -14.16 -1.58
C ILE A 183 -4.83 -15.24 -2.21
N ALA A 184 -4.76 -16.41 -1.62
CA ALA A 184 -3.98 -17.54 -2.12
C ALA A 184 -4.47 -18.10 -3.49
N THR A 185 -5.65 -17.74 -3.94
CA THR A 185 -6.10 -18.02 -5.32
C THR A 185 -5.46 -17.08 -6.35
N LEU A 186 -4.89 -15.95 -5.91
CA LEU A 186 -4.31 -14.91 -6.75
C LEU A 186 -2.79 -14.87 -6.65
N ARG A 187 -2.25 -15.13 -5.46
CA ARG A 187 -0.82 -15.03 -5.16
C ARG A 187 -0.42 -15.90 -3.97
N ASN A 188 0.85 -16.31 -3.91
CA ASN A 188 1.34 -17.17 -2.83
C ASN A 188 1.98 -16.42 -1.67
N ASP A 189 2.42 -15.17 -1.89
CA ASP A 189 3.12 -14.37 -0.87
C ASP A 189 2.14 -13.42 -0.15
N VAL A 190 2.05 -13.55 1.16
CA VAL A 190 1.15 -12.76 2.02
C VAL A 190 1.87 -12.38 3.31
N GLY A 191 1.90 -11.09 3.62
CA GLY A 191 2.35 -10.58 4.90
C GLY A 191 1.22 -10.56 5.93
N MET A 192 1.56 -10.67 7.23
CA MET A 192 0.61 -10.49 8.32
C MET A 192 1.14 -9.52 9.38
N ILE A 193 0.26 -8.63 9.84
CA ILE A 193 0.45 -7.79 11.01
C ILE A 193 -0.56 -8.20 12.09
N MET A 194 -0.04 -8.52 13.29
CA MET A 194 -0.85 -8.86 14.45
C MET A 194 -1.08 -7.60 15.29
N ASN A 195 -2.29 -7.06 15.27
CA ASN A 195 -2.63 -5.84 16.00
C ASN A 195 -3.28 -6.13 17.36
N GLN A 196 -3.20 -5.17 18.27
CA GLN A 196 -3.82 -5.20 19.62
C GLN A 196 -3.40 -6.41 20.45
N VAL A 197 -2.19 -6.88 20.28
CA VAL A 197 -1.64 -7.99 21.07
C VAL A 197 -1.15 -7.52 22.44
N LYS A 198 -1.11 -8.42 23.41
CA LYS A 198 -0.57 -8.15 24.75
C LYS A 198 0.95 -8.34 24.82
N SER A 199 1.50 -9.15 23.93
CA SER A 199 2.92 -9.48 23.89
C SER A 199 3.33 -10.06 22.53
N GLU A 200 4.62 -10.07 22.27
CA GLU A 200 5.21 -10.72 21.10
C GLU A 200 4.93 -12.22 21.07
N LYS A 201 4.97 -12.88 22.25
CA LYS A 201 4.63 -14.30 22.38
C LYS A 201 3.19 -14.59 21.92
N GLU A 202 2.22 -13.75 22.29
CA GLU A 202 0.84 -13.88 21.83
C GLU A 202 0.73 -13.69 20.32
N ALA A 203 1.42 -12.68 19.77
CA ALA A 203 1.43 -12.41 18.34
C ALA A 203 1.92 -13.63 17.53
N HIS A 204 3.07 -14.19 17.93
CA HIS A 204 3.62 -15.39 17.28
C HIS A 204 2.73 -16.62 17.46
N ALA A 205 2.17 -16.85 18.64
CA ALA A 205 1.28 -17.99 18.88
C ALA A 205 0.03 -17.95 17.98
N VAL A 206 -0.57 -16.78 17.77
CA VAL A 206 -1.71 -16.61 16.87
C VAL A 206 -1.28 -16.74 15.41
N PHE A 207 -0.18 -16.11 15.03
CA PHE A 207 0.37 -16.22 13.67
C PHE A 207 0.66 -17.67 13.28
N ASP A 208 1.36 -18.41 14.14
CA ASP A 208 1.73 -19.81 13.90
C ASP A 208 0.50 -20.71 13.79
N LYS A 209 -0.55 -20.44 14.58
CA LYS A 209 -1.82 -21.16 14.48
C LYS A 209 -2.48 -20.90 13.11
N ILE A 210 -2.56 -19.65 12.66
CA ILE A 210 -3.12 -19.31 11.34
C ILE A 210 -2.27 -19.96 10.24
N LYS A 211 -0.94 -19.82 10.30
CA LYS A 211 0.00 -20.38 9.32
C LYS A 211 -0.13 -21.90 9.22
N LYS A 212 -0.20 -22.59 10.35
CA LYS A 212 -0.38 -24.06 10.38
C LYS A 212 -1.66 -24.49 9.66
N VAL A 213 -2.79 -23.80 9.96
CA VAL A 213 -4.08 -24.10 9.32
C VAL A 213 -4.05 -23.76 7.84
N ALA A 214 -3.46 -22.62 7.48
CA ALA A 214 -3.34 -22.18 6.10
C ALA A 214 -2.52 -23.17 5.26
N LEU A 215 -1.34 -23.56 5.73
CA LEU A 215 -0.49 -24.53 5.01
C LEU A 215 -1.15 -25.90 4.87
N ALA A 216 -1.91 -26.35 5.87
CA ALA A 216 -2.62 -27.63 5.82
C ALA A 216 -3.78 -27.65 4.81
N ASN A 217 -4.47 -26.52 4.58
CA ASN A 217 -5.69 -26.48 3.76
C ASN A 217 -5.52 -25.78 2.41
N ILE A 218 -4.52 -24.91 2.26
CA ILE A 218 -4.25 -24.18 1.02
C ILE A 218 -3.10 -24.86 0.26
N GLY A 219 -2.02 -25.20 0.96
CA GLY A 219 -0.89 -25.91 0.40
C GLY A 219 0.46 -25.30 0.80
N PRO A 220 1.56 -26.04 0.52
CA PRO A 220 2.92 -25.63 0.90
C PRO A 220 3.45 -24.45 0.09
N GLU A 221 2.82 -24.11 -1.04
CA GLU A 221 3.21 -23.00 -1.90
C GLU A 221 2.94 -21.64 -1.26
N LEU A 222 2.08 -21.58 -0.23
CA LEU A 222 1.76 -20.35 0.46
C LEU A 222 2.95 -19.88 1.33
N ASP A 223 3.51 -18.73 0.98
CA ASP A 223 4.54 -18.05 1.76
C ASP A 223 3.91 -16.98 2.68
N LEU A 224 3.40 -17.44 3.82
CA LEU A 224 2.82 -16.54 4.83
C LEU A 224 3.92 -16.03 5.76
N LYS A 225 4.13 -14.70 5.76
CA LYS A 225 5.22 -14.02 6.47
C LYS A 225 4.70 -13.19 7.64
N PHE A 226 5.33 -13.30 8.79
CA PHE A 226 5.12 -12.39 9.91
C PHE A 226 5.84 -11.07 9.62
N VAL A 227 5.08 -9.98 9.43
CA VAL A 227 5.64 -8.65 9.16
C VAL A 227 5.90 -7.89 10.46
N GLY A 228 5.05 -8.11 11.47
CA GLY A 228 5.22 -7.52 12.78
C GLY A 228 3.96 -7.57 13.63
N LYS A 229 4.04 -6.94 14.78
CA LYS A 229 2.92 -6.85 15.73
C LYS A 229 2.76 -5.41 16.22
N ILE A 230 1.59 -5.07 16.74
CA ILE A 230 1.33 -3.81 17.42
C ILE A 230 0.67 -4.13 18.75
N ASN A 231 1.30 -3.69 19.82
CA ASN A 231 0.76 -3.88 21.18
C ASN A 231 -0.52 -3.07 21.38
N SER A 232 -1.42 -3.63 22.16
CA SER A 232 -2.58 -2.88 22.65
C SER A 232 -2.11 -1.70 23.50
N ASP A 233 -2.40 -0.48 23.02
CA ASP A 233 -1.99 0.77 23.66
C ASP A 233 -3.18 1.74 23.69
N PRO A 234 -3.63 2.18 24.88
CA PRO A 234 -4.76 3.13 25.01
C PRO A 234 -4.54 4.46 24.26
N LYS A 235 -3.27 4.83 24.03
CA LYS A 235 -2.91 6.04 23.27
C LYS A 235 -3.37 5.97 21.82
N VAL A 236 -3.48 4.77 21.24
CA VAL A 236 -4.01 4.57 19.88
C VAL A 236 -5.47 5.00 19.83
N SER A 237 -6.33 4.49 20.72
CA SER A 237 -7.74 4.88 20.73
C SER A 237 -7.94 6.36 21.06
N THR A 238 -7.09 6.93 21.91
CA THR A 238 -7.10 8.36 22.23
C THR A 238 -6.76 9.21 21.01
N SER A 239 -5.75 8.85 20.26
CA SER A 239 -5.35 9.58 19.04
C SER A 239 -6.44 9.55 17.96
N VAL A 240 -7.09 8.40 17.77
CA VAL A 240 -8.23 8.27 16.82
C VAL A 240 -9.38 9.21 17.21
N LYS A 241 -9.74 9.29 18.51
CA LYS A 241 -10.76 10.23 19.00
C LYS A 241 -10.36 11.70 18.78
N GLN A 242 -9.07 11.99 18.80
CA GLN A 242 -8.52 13.33 18.53
C GLN A 242 -8.32 13.61 17.04
N ARG A 243 -8.68 12.68 16.15
CA ARG A 243 -8.46 12.78 14.69
C ARG A 243 -7.00 13.09 14.36
N ALA A 244 -6.09 12.34 14.94
CA ALA A 244 -4.66 12.52 14.76
C ALA A 244 -3.93 11.19 14.81
N LEU A 245 -2.76 11.11 14.18
CA LEU A 245 -1.93 9.94 14.19
C LEU A 245 -1.29 9.73 15.58
N PHE A 246 -1.29 8.52 16.08
CA PHE A 246 -0.60 8.22 17.34
C PHE A 246 0.92 8.34 17.21
N SER A 247 1.47 8.14 16.01
CA SER A 247 2.88 8.38 15.70
C SER A 247 3.28 9.86 15.85
N VAL A 248 2.33 10.79 15.70
CA VAL A 248 2.55 12.23 15.90
C VAL A 248 2.32 12.60 17.36
N LEU A 249 1.20 12.19 17.95
CA LEU A 249 0.82 12.59 19.30
C LEU A 249 1.62 11.88 20.40
N TYR A 250 2.02 10.64 20.15
CA TYR A 250 2.64 9.78 21.14
C TYR A 250 3.89 9.05 20.60
N PRO A 251 4.95 9.78 20.20
CA PRO A 251 6.13 9.20 19.53
C PRO A 251 6.97 8.27 20.44
N SER A 252 6.68 8.23 21.74
CA SER A 252 7.32 7.30 22.69
C SER A 252 6.41 6.14 23.10
N SER A 253 5.21 6.00 22.50
CA SER A 253 4.28 4.91 22.80
C SER A 253 4.82 3.54 22.36
N SER A 254 4.32 2.47 22.99
CA SER A 254 4.66 1.11 22.57
C SER A 254 4.19 0.82 21.15
N ALA A 255 2.98 1.28 20.81
CA ALA A 255 2.43 1.12 19.46
C ALA A 255 3.27 1.82 18.39
N PHE A 256 3.82 3.01 18.67
CA PHE A 256 4.69 3.69 17.70
C PHE A 256 6.01 2.95 17.50
N LYS A 257 6.65 2.47 18.56
CA LYS A 257 7.85 1.63 18.45
C LYS A 257 7.61 0.38 17.61
N ASP A 258 6.45 -0.24 17.77
CA ASP A 258 6.04 -1.39 16.96
C ASP A 258 5.86 -1.02 15.48
N ILE A 259 5.29 0.16 15.16
CA ILE A 259 5.22 0.69 13.80
C ILE A 259 6.62 0.91 13.21
N GLU A 260 7.57 1.46 13.99
CA GLU A 260 8.95 1.65 13.52
C GLU A 260 9.61 0.32 13.16
N GLU A 261 9.39 -0.75 13.94
CA GLU A 261 9.92 -2.08 13.61
C GLU A 261 9.28 -2.64 12.33
N ILE A 262 7.97 -2.48 12.14
CA ILE A 262 7.29 -2.89 10.90
C ILE A 262 7.85 -2.10 9.71
N VAL A 263 8.07 -0.81 9.85
CA VAL A 263 8.67 0.04 8.80
C VAL A 263 10.06 -0.44 8.41
N LYS A 264 10.89 -0.85 9.37
CA LYS A 264 12.22 -1.42 9.08
C LYS A 264 12.12 -2.69 8.22
N VAL A 265 11.16 -3.57 8.51
CA VAL A 265 10.90 -4.77 7.71
C VAL A 265 10.47 -4.40 6.28
N ILE A 266 9.54 -3.43 6.14
CA ILE A 266 9.08 -2.97 4.83
C ILE A 266 10.24 -2.36 4.04
N VAL A 267 11.02 -1.46 4.63
CA VAL A 267 12.16 -0.79 3.96
C VAL A 267 13.22 -1.81 3.53
N SER A 268 13.56 -2.78 4.39
CA SER A 268 14.49 -3.86 4.04
C SER A 268 14.01 -4.69 2.84
N ASN A 269 12.69 -4.93 2.74
CA ASN A 269 12.11 -5.63 1.60
C ASN A 269 12.12 -4.78 0.32
N LEU A 270 11.90 -3.45 0.44
CA LEU A 270 12.01 -2.53 -0.69
C LEU A 270 13.42 -2.54 -1.27
N GLU A 271 14.46 -2.48 -0.44
CA GLU A 271 15.86 -2.50 -0.86
C GLU A 271 16.24 -3.81 -1.57
N ARG A 272 15.79 -4.95 -1.06
CA ARG A 272 16.04 -6.27 -1.67
C ARG A 272 15.38 -6.40 -3.03
N ASN A 273 14.16 -5.89 -3.19
CA ASN A 273 13.37 -6.02 -4.42
C ASN A 273 13.75 -5.00 -5.49
N MET A 274 14.49 -3.93 -5.17
CA MET A 274 15.09 -3.03 -6.17
C MET A 274 16.10 -3.74 -7.10
N LEU A 275 16.55 -4.94 -6.74
CA LEU A 275 17.46 -5.77 -7.55
C LEU A 275 16.74 -6.64 -8.57
N VAL A 276 15.40 -6.75 -8.49
CA VAL A 276 14.57 -7.58 -9.41
C VAL A 276 13.74 -6.65 -10.30
N THR A 277 14.12 -6.56 -11.56
CA THR A 277 13.43 -5.72 -12.56
C THR A 277 12.18 -6.36 -13.10
N SER A 278 11.04 -5.70 -12.99
CA SER A 278 9.84 -5.94 -13.82
C SER A 278 9.45 -4.68 -14.59
N SER A 279 8.93 -4.85 -15.80
CA SER A 279 8.94 -3.89 -16.91
C SER A 279 7.83 -2.82 -16.92
N GLU A 280 6.94 -2.74 -15.94
CA GLU A 280 5.89 -1.71 -15.90
C GLU A 280 5.87 -1.04 -14.53
N SER A 281 6.22 0.26 -14.50
CA SER A 281 6.39 1.04 -13.27
C SER A 281 5.33 2.13 -13.14
N GLY A 282 4.99 2.47 -11.88
CA GLY A 282 4.14 3.60 -11.55
C GLY A 282 2.66 3.26 -11.37
N LEU A 283 1.87 4.27 -11.03
CA LEU A 283 0.43 4.15 -10.82
C LEU A 283 -0.28 3.68 -12.09
N SER A 284 0.26 4.09 -13.26
CA SER A 284 -0.20 3.60 -14.55
C SER A 284 -0.11 2.07 -14.65
N GLY A 285 0.97 1.45 -14.18
CA GLY A 285 1.11 0.01 -14.13
C GLY A 285 0.14 -0.65 -13.15
N LEU A 286 -0.16 -0.02 -11.99
CA LEU A 286 -1.17 -0.50 -11.05
C LEU A 286 -2.57 -0.51 -11.71
N PHE A 287 -3.00 0.60 -12.29
CA PHE A 287 -4.33 0.70 -12.92
C PHE A 287 -4.46 -0.20 -14.15
N LYS A 288 -3.41 -0.38 -14.95
CA LYS A 288 -3.42 -1.41 -16.01
C LYS A 288 -3.69 -2.81 -15.45
N ARG A 289 -3.02 -3.18 -14.35
CA ARG A 289 -3.26 -4.44 -13.67
C ARG A 289 -4.68 -4.54 -13.10
N LEU A 290 -5.24 -3.43 -12.59
CA LEU A 290 -6.63 -3.37 -12.11
C LEU A 290 -7.63 -3.69 -13.24
N ILE A 291 -7.38 -3.24 -14.47
CA ILE A 291 -8.30 -3.40 -15.60
C ILE A 291 -8.08 -4.71 -16.37
N GLN A 292 -6.86 -5.25 -16.40
CA GLN A 292 -6.58 -6.52 -17.10
C GLN A 292 -7.30 -7.75 -16.49
N HIS A 293 -7.94 -7.57 -15.33
CA HIS A 293 -8.70 -8.61 -14.64
C HIS A 293 -10.22 -8.51 -14.86
N PHE A 294 -10.64 -7.68 -15.82
CA PHE A 294 -12.00 -7.58 -16.35
C PHE A 294 -12.04 -7.88 -17.85
#